data_2a9859cdc20390120d54aeec5b12a2ee
#
_entry.id   2a9859cdc20390120d54aeec5b12a2ee
#
_cell.length_a   1.000
_cell.length_b   1.000
_cell.length_c   1.000
_cell.angle_alpha   90.00
_cell.angle_beta   90.00
_cell.angle_gamma   90.00
#
_symmetry.space_group_name_H-M   'P 1'
#
loop_
_entity.id
_entity.type
_entity.pdbx_description
1 polymer ?
#
loop_
_entity_poly.entity_id
_entity_poly.type
_entity_poly.pdbx_seq_one_letter_code
_entity_poly.pdbx_strand_id
1 'polypeptide(L)'
;MKTITFPVGYRPNYLLDFLHCLRKQNLEGWEIFCSVEASPQCIQLLEICDLKMNILHKPNSIGRQDHSGARANMYNALNSAFAAGSDFNLHLEDDFLLAPDAVDLANWYYENFKDKPLSYMSYGMFGFAPRGDDYTLLEEVPFFEGLGWCAFKENWEVCYQRAWWDESLAKKYYNAYGWDWNVQAYFRDSECKALRPLINRTQHNGRVGGTCCTPQHHDKHYAPLKWNQTERITEFKIIGVGGDTADRVK
;
A
#
# COMPACT_ATOMS: atom_id res chain seq x y z
N MET A 1 13.20 4.84 11.84
CA MET A 1 11.79 5.30 12.07
C MET A 1 10.86 4.57 11.12
N LYS A 2 9.76 3.99 11.61
CA LYS A 2 8.72 3.38 10.76
C LYS A 2 7.63 4.42 10.48
N THR A 3 7.10 4.44 9.24
CA THR A 3 6.06 5.39 8.86
C THR A 3 4.90 4.72 8.16
N ILE A 4 3.69 5.28 8.36
CA ILE A 4 2.51 4.98 7.54
C ILE A 4 2.23 6.19 6.68
N THR A 5 2.05 5.98 5.39
CA THR A 5 1.69 7.06 4.45
C THR A 5 0.37 6.76 3.76
N PHE A 6 -0.43 7.79 3.53
CA PHE A 6 -1.61 7.70 2.68
C PHE A 6 -1.95 9.04 2.03
N PRO A 7 -2.39 9.02 0.75
CA PRO A 7 -2.98 10.19 0.12
C PRO A 7 -4.43 10.34 0.58
N VAL A 8 -4.94 11.56 0.62
CA VAL A 8 -6.35 11.84 0.85
C VAL A 8 -6.89 12.67 -0.30
N GLY A 9 -7.93 12.17 -0.92
CA GLY A 9 -8.65 12.86 -1.97
C GLY A 9 -9.84 13.66 -1.43
N TYR A 10 -11.00 13.47 -2.05
CA TYR A 10 -12.24 14.22 -1.78
C TYR A 10 -13.42 13.34 -1.38
N ARG A 11 -13.14 12.18 -0.79
CA ARG A 11 -14.15 11.16 -0.44
C ARG A 11 -14.25 10.96 1.08
N PRO A 12 -14.89 11.87 1.82
CA PRO A 12 -14.87 11.88 3.28
C PRO A 12 -15.44 10.61 3.92
N ASN A 13 -16.41 9.95 3.27
CA ASN A 13 -17.00 8.70 3.81
C ASN A 13 -15.98 7.56 3.83
N TYR A 14 -15.22 7.37 2.75
CA TYR A 14 -14.17 6.33 2.71
C TYR A 14 -13.03 6.66 3.68
N LEU A 15 -12.62 7.93 3.72
CA LEU A 15 -11.62 8.38 4.69
C LEU A 15 -12.05 8.09 6.13
N LEU A 16 -13.33 8.29 6.47
CA LEU A 16 -13.86 8.00 7.81
C LEU A 16 -13.73 6.51 8.14
N ASP A 17 -14.12 5.63 7.22
CA ASP A 17 -14.00 4.18 7.37
C ASP A 17 -12.53 3.76 7.53
N PHE A 18 -11.64 4.32 6.69
CA PHE A 18 -10.21 4.06 6.76
C PHE A 18 -9.60 4.49 8.10
N LEU A 19 -9.86 5.73 8.55
CA LEU A 19 -9.38 6.24 9.84
C LEU A 19 -9.91 5.40 11.02
N HIS A 20 -11.16 4.93 10.94
CA HIS A 20 -11.71 4.02 11.93
C HIS A 20 -10.97 2.68 12.00
N CYS A 21 -10.60 2.11 10.85
CA CYS A 21 -9.78 0.89 10.79
C CYS A 21 -8.34 1.15 11.26
N LEU A 22 -7.73 2.25 10.83
CA LEU A 22 -6.34 2.61 11.17
C LEU A 22 -6.18 2.82 12.68
N ARG A 23 -7.13 3.48 13.34
CA ARG A 23 -7.11 3.71 14.78
C ARG A 23 -7.13 2.44 15.62
N LYS A 24 -7.65 1.34 15.07
CA LYS A 24 -7.68 0.02 15.74
C LYS A 24 -6.38 -0.75 15.64
N GLN A 25 -5.44 -0.29 14.83
CA GLN A 25 -4.14 -0.94 14.66
C GLN A 25 -3.20 -0.66 15.83
N ASN A 26 -2.19 -1.49 15.99
CA ASN A 26 -1.08 -1.20 16.90
C ASN A 26 -0.11 -0.22 16.24
N LEU A 27 -0.26 1.06 16.56
CA LEU A 27 0.52 2.15 15.98
C LEU A 27 1.76 2.53 16.81
N GLU A 28 2.12 1.73 17.81
CA GLU A 28 3.30 1.99 18.63
C GLU A 28 4.58 1.98 17.77
N GLY A 29 5.36 3.06 17.85
CA GLY A 29 6.59 3.23 17.08
C GLY A 29 6.38 3.58 15.59
N TRP A 30 5.15 3.93 15.19
CA TRP A 30 4.85 4.41 13.85
C TRP A 30 4.54 5.92 13.84
N GLU A 31 5.07 6.62 12.85
CA GLU A 31 4.67 7.99 12.53
C GLU A 31 3.79 7.99 11.28
N ILE A 32 2.78 8.84 11.26
CA ILE A 32 1.80 8.90 10.16
C ILE A 32 2.04 10.17 9.35
N PHE A 33 2.10 10.03 8.03
CA PHE A 33 2.18 11.11 7.06
C PHE A 33 0.99 11.02 6.10
N CYS A 34 0.20 12.07 6.05
CA CYS A 34 -0.96 12.18 5.19
C CYS A 34 -0.78 13.34 4.21
N SER A 35 -0.90 13.10 2.93
CA SER A 35 -0.94 14.18 1.93
C SER A 35 -2.38 14.40 1.48
N VAL A 36 -2.95 15.57 1.80
CA VAL A 36 -4.36 15.88 1.55
C VAL A 36 -4.53 16.89 0.42
N GLU A 37 -5.43 16.61 -0.51
CA GLU A 37 -5.92 17.56 -1.48
C GLU A 37 -6.87 18.58 -0.82
N ALA A 38 -7.13 19.72 -1.46
CA ALA A 38 -7.96 20.78 -0.90
C ALA A 38 -9.45 20.39 -0.80
N SER A 39 -9.77 19.46 0.09
CA SER A 39 -11.10 19.01 0.44
C SER A 39 -11.44 19.43 1.88
N PRO A 40 -12.28 20.45 2.10
CA PRO A 40 -12.58 20.95 3.45
C PRO A 40 -13.10 19.87 4.39
N GLN A 41 -13.97 18.97 3.91
CA GLN A 41 -14.53 17.90 4.72
C GLN A 41 -13.46 16.87 5.13
N CYS A 42 -12.57 16.50 4.20
CA CYS A 42 -11.49 15.56 4.51
C CYS A 42 -10.47 16.19 5.47
N ILE A 43 -10.11 17.46 5.27
CA ILE A 43 -9.22 18.20 6.17
C ILE A 43 -9.83 18.24 7.59
N GLN A 44 -11.10 18.60 7.72
CA GLN A 44 -11.80 18.61 9.00
C GLN A 44 -11.78 17.23 9.68
N LEU A 45 -12.01 16.14 8.94
CA LEU A 45 -11.93 14.78 9.48
C LEU A 45 -10.53 14.44 10.02
N LEU A 46 -9.48 14.84 9.30
CA LEU A 46 -8.09 14.63 9.74
C LEU A 46 -7.75 15.45 10.99
N GLU A 47 -8.25 16.68 11.10
CA GLU A 47 -8.02 17.56 12.26
C GLU A 47 -8.73 17.10 13.53
N ILE A 48 -9.93 16.53 13.40
CA ILE A 48 -10.73 16.07 14.56
C ILE A 48 -10.48 14.61 14.94
N CYS A 49 -9.81 13.81 14.08
CA CYS A 49 -9.47 12.45 14.46
C CYS A 49 -8.38 12.47 15.54
N ASP A 50 -8.43 11.50 16.43
CA ASP A 50 -7.51 11.36 17.57
C ASP A 50 -6.15 10.73 17.22
N LEU A 51 -5.85 10.61 15.92
CA LEU A 51 -4.56 10.11 15.44
C LEU A 51 -3.56 11.26 15.29
N LYS A 52 -2.41 11.12 15.93
CA LYS A 52 -1.30 12.05 15.72
C LYS A 52 -0.68 11.79 14.33
N MET A 53 -0.74 12.79 13.43
CA MET A 53 -0.21 12.67 12.08
C MET A 53 0.38 13.98 11.55
N ASN A 54 1.29 13.84 10.61
CA ASN A 54 1.86 14.93 9.83
C ASN A 54 0.98 15.16 8.60
N ILE A 55 0.19 16.23 8.59
CA ILE A 55 -0.72 16.57 7.50
C ILE A 55 -0.01 17.50 6.51
N LEU A 56 0.14 17.05 5.28
CA LEU A 56 0.79 17.76 4.20
C LEU A 56 -0.29 18.27 3.24
N HIS A 57 -0.50 19.59 3.23
CA HIS A 57 -1.47 20.20 2.33
C HIS A 57 -0.92 20.31 0.92
N LYS A 58 -1.70 19.87 -0.06
CA LYS A 58 -1.37 19.90 -1.47
C LYS A 58 -2.38 20.70 -2.26
N PRO A 59 -1.96 21.43 -3.32
CA PRO A 59 -2.90 22.10 -4.22
C PRO A 59 -3.91 21.12 -4.81
N ASN A 60 -5.16 21.55 -4.90
CA ASN A 60 -6.26 20.75 -5.40
C ASN A 60 -6.02 20.32 -6.85
N SER A 61 -6.17 19.02 -7.11
CA SER A 61 -6.13 18.41 -8.44
C SER A 61 -7.50 17.91 -8.92
N ILE A 62 -8.58 18.25 -8.21
CA ILE A 62 -9.95 17.88 -8.60
C ILE A 62 -10.23 18.37 -10.03
N GLY A 63 -10.74 17.44 -10.86
CA GLY A 63 -11.05 17.72 -12.26
C GLY A 63 -9.93 17.44 -13.25
N ARG A 64 -8.74 17.04 -12.82
CA ARG A 64 -7.72 16.53 -13.73
C ARG A 64 -8.04 15.09 -14.15
N GLN A 65 -8.11 14.87 -15.46
CA GLN A 65 -8.39 13.55 -16.03
C GLN A 65 -7.16 12.65 -16.19
N ASP A 66 -5.96 13.20 -15.95
CA ASP A 66 -4.68 12.56 -16.22
C ASP A 66 -4.08 11.77 -15.04
N HIS A 67 -4.85 11.55 -13.97
CA HIS A 67 -4.41 10.91 -12.71
C HIS A 67 -3.17 11.55 -12.06
N SER A 68 -2.67 12.65 -12.62
CA SER A 68 -1.45 13.32 -12.12
C SER A 68 -1.64 13.84 -10.69
N GLY A 69 -2.85 14.18 -10.32
CA GLY A 69 -3.21 14.64 -8.98
C GLY A 69 -3.03 13.55 -7.92
N ALA A 70 -3.70 12.43 -8.08
CA ALA A 70 -3.60 11.29 -7.15
C ALA A 70 -2.16 10.75 -7.09
N ARG A 71 -1.53 10.53 -8.25
CA ARG A 71 -0.13 10.08 -8.36
C ARG A 71 0.84 11.01 -7.63
N ALA A 72 0.70 12.32 -7.84
CA ALA A 72 1.55 13.30 -7.18
C ALA A 72 1.23 13.42 -5.68
N ASN A 73 -0.02 13.19 -5.26
CA ASN A 73 -0.42 13.20 -3.87
C ASN A 73 0.19 12.02 -3.10
N MET A 74 0.15 10.82 -3.67
CA MET A 74 0.84 9.63 -3.14
C MET A 74 2.35 9.85 -3.03
N TYR A 75 2.98 10.33 -4.12
CA TYR A 75 4.41 10.62 -4.13
C TYR A 75 4.80 11.61 -3.03
N ASN A 76 4.00 12.66 -2.82
CA ASN A 76 4.26 13.67 -1.81
C ASN A 76 4.25 13.08 -0.39
N ALA A 77 3.27 12.21 -0.07
CA ALA A 77 3.22 11.51 1.22
C ALA A 77 4.46 10.63 1.44
N LEU A 78 4.78 9.77 0.47
CA LEU A 78 5.91 8.84 0.51
C LEU A 78 7.26 9.58 0.61
N ASN A 79 7.49 10.53 -0.31
CA ASN A 79 8.74 11.27 -0.36
C ASN A 79 8.97 12.10 0.92
N SER A 80 7.91 12.67 1.50
CA SER A 80 8.01 13.44 2.75
C SER A 80 8.37 12.54 3.94
N ALA A 81 7.79 11.34 4.02
CA ALA A 81 8.11 10.38 5.06
C ALA A 81 9.57 9.91 4.98
N PHE A 82 10.06 9.54 3.79
CA PHE A 82 11.46 9.15 3.60
C PHE A 82 12.44 10.31 3.81
N ALA A 83 12.08 11.52 3.40
CA ALA A 83 12.89 12.73 3.65
C ALA A 83 12.96 13.07 5.15
N ALA A 84 11.92 12.76 5.92
CA ALA A 84 11.90 12.93 7.38
C ALA A 84 12.69 11.85 8.13
N GLY A 85 13.31 10.89 7.43
CA GLY A 85 14.15 9.83 8.01
C GLY A 85 13.44 8.51 8.24
N SER A 86 12.39 8.20 7.49
CA SER A 86 11.78 6.87 7.49
C SER A 86 12.77 5.82 6.98
N ASP A 87 12.91 4.71 7.70
CA ASP A 87 13.65 3.54 7.25
C ASP A 87 12.75 2.51 6.58
N PHE A 88 11.47 2.51 6.95
CA PHE A 88 10.46 1.59 6.48
C PHE A 88 9.09 2.26 6.43
N ASN A 89 8.39 2.13 5.33
CA ASN A 89 7.10 2.75 5.10
C ASN A 89 6.03 1.71 4.76
N LEU A 90 4.86 1.83 5.38
CA LEU A 90 3.61 1.19 4.96
C LEU A 90 2.78 2.22 4.20
N HIS A 91 2.59 2.01 2.89
CA HIS A 91 1.73 2.84 2.06
C HIS A 91 0.32 2.26 1.95
N LEU A 92 -0.67 3.08 2.26
CA LEU A 92 -2.10 2.76 2.21
C LEU A 92 -2.85 3.80 1.37
N GLU A 93 -4.13 3.58 1.14
CA GLU A 93 -5.03 4.55 0.48
C GLU A 93 -6.22 4.89 1.36
N ASP A 94 -6.80 6.08 1.17
CA ASP A 94 -7.90 6.62 1.99
C ASP A 94 -9.24 5.90 1.83
N ASP A 95 -9.29 4.92 0.94
CA ASP A 95 -10.46 4.07 0.68
C ASP A 95 -10.22 2.58 0.98
N PHE A 96 -9.25 2.25 1.81
CA PHE A 96 -9.03 0.88 2.26
C PHE A 96 -9.75 0.58 3.58
N LEU A 97 -10.26 -0.65 3.69
CA LEU A 97 -10.50 -1.29 4.98
C LEU A 97 -9.27 -2.11 5.35
N LEU A 98 -8.86 -2.05 6.62
CA LEU A 98 -7.68 -2.74 7.11
C LEU A 98 -8.07 -3.96 7.95
N ALA A 99 -7.42 -5.08 7.69
CA ALA A 99 -7.48 -6.25 8.56
C ALA A 99 -6.99 -5.91 9.98
N PRO A 100 -7.45 -6.62 11.02
CA PRO A 100 -7.01 -6.36 12.40
C PRO A 100 -5.49 -6.46 12.60
N ASP A 101 -4.80 -7.22 11.76
CA ASP A 101 -3.38 -7.51 11.80
C ASP A 101 -2.57 -6.83 10.68
N ALA A 102 -3.12 -5.84 9.98
CA ALA A 102 -2.42 -5.22 8.84
C ALA A 102 -1.09 -4.58 9.26
N VAL A 103 -1.07 -3.82 10.36
CA VAL A 103 0.15 -3.19 10.88
C VAL A 103 1.06 -4.23 11.59
N ASP A 104 0.49 -5.29 12.16
CA ASP A 104 1.29 -6.39 12.73
C ASP A 104 2.06 -7.13 11.61
N LEU A 105 1.46 -7.34 10.43
CA LEU A 105 2.18 -7.88 9.26
C LEU A 105 3.30 -6.94 8.80
N ALA A 106 3.05 -5.63 8.75
CA ALA A 106 4.10 -4.66 8.42
C ALA A 106 5.25 -4.68 9.44
N ASN A 107 4.95 -4.82 10.73
CA ASN A 107 5.95 -4.99 11.79
C ASN A 107 6.76 -6.27 11.59
N TRP A 108 6.08 -7.38 11.25
CA TRP A 108 6.77 -8.63 10.97
C TRP A 108 7.71 -8.52 9.76
N TYR A 109 7.29 -7.88 8.68
CA TYR A 109 8.16 -7.58 7.53
C TYR A 109 9.40 -6.79 7.97
N TYR A 110 9.20 -5.71 8.72
CA TYR A 110 10.31 -4.89 9.20
C TYR A 110 11.31 -5.73 10.01
N GLU A 111 10.86 -6.46 11.02
CA GLU A 111 11.74 -7.21 11.92
C GLU A 111 12.51 -8.34 11.20
N ASN A 112 11.90 -8.98 10.22
CA ASN A 112 12.54 -10.09 9.49
C ASN A 112 13.46 -9.63 8.34
N PHE A 113 13.31 -8.39 7.84
CA PHE A 113 14.05 -7.94 6.65
C PHE A 113 14.83 -6.65 6.82
N LYS A 114 14.83 -5.99 7.98
CA LYS A 114 15.57 -4.74 8.22
C LYS A 114 17.07 -4.83 7.99
N ASP A 115 17.67 -6.01 8.16
CA ASP A 115 19.11 -6.27 7.93
C ASP A 115 19.40 -6.69 6.46
N LYS A 116 18.37 -6.90 5.65
CA LYS A 116 18.46 -7.29 4.25
C LYS A 116 17.29 -6.69 3.43
N PRO A 117 17.15 -5.37 3.40
CA PRO A 117 15.97 -4.67 2.90
C PRO A 117 15.67 -4.96 1.41
N LEU A 118 16.70 -5.27 0.62
CA LEU A 118 16.57 -5.57 -0.81
C LEU A 118 16.24 -7.04 -1.12
N SER A 119 15.95 -7.89 -0.12
CA SER A 119 15.52 -9.28 -0.36
C SER A 119 14.23 -9.33 -1.18
N TYR A 120 13.33 -8.37 -0.95
CA TYR A 120 12.13 -8.13 -1.76
C TYR A 120 12.00 -6.64 -2.02
N MET A 121 11.61 -6.26 -3.23
CA MET A 121 11.39 -4.85 -3.57
C MET A 121 10.08 -4.33 -3.00
N SER A 122 9.09 -5.21 -2.74
CA SER A 122 7.81 -4.87 -2.13
C SER A 122 7.39 -5.93 -1.12
N TYR A 123 6.77 -5.47 -0.06
CA TYR A 123 6.16 -6.28 1.00
C TYR A 123 4.66 -5.96 1.01
N GLY A 124 3.87 -6.76 0.28
CA GLY A 124 2.46 -6.47 -0.02
C GLY A 124 1.52 -6.74 1.13
N MET A 125 0.37 -6.07 1.08
CA MET A 125 -0.81 -6.31 1.94
C MET A 125 -1.97 -6.95 1.18
N PHE A 126 -1.86 -7.02 -0.14
CA PHE A 126 -2.94 -7.37 -1.05
C PHE A 126 -2.46 -8.31 -2.16
N GLY A 127 -3.38 -9.11 -2.68
CA GLY A 127 -3.23 -9.92 -3.88
C GLY A 127 -4.56 -10.11 -4.59
N PHE A 128 -4.56 -10.02 -5.91
CA PHE A 128 -5.77 -10.23 -6.73
C PHE A 128 -6.28 -11.67 -6.77
N ALA A 129 -5.53 -12.62 -6.24
CA ALA A 129 -5.89 -14.03 -6.20
C ALA A 129 -5.63 -14.62 -4.81
N PRO A 130 -6.36 -14.15 -3.77
CA PRO A 130 -6.24 -14.74 -2.44
C PRO A 130 -6.66 -16.20 -2.48
N ARG A 131 -5.93 -17.06 -1.77
CA ARG A 131 -6.14 -18.51 -1.82
C ARG A 131 -5.88 -19.16 -0.47
N GLY A 132 -6.55 -20.31 -0.28
CA GLY A 132 -6.46 -21.06 0.97
C GLY A 132 -7.23 -20.42 2.13
N ASP A 133 -7.00 -20.96 3.30
CA ASP A 133 -7.65 -20.56 4.55
C ASP A 133 -6.64 -20.26 5.67
N ASP A 134 -5.36 -20.40 5.40
CA ASP A 134 -4.31 -20.12 6.37
C ASP A 134 -3.86 -18.66 6.28
N TYR A 135 -4.23 -17.89 7.27
CA TYR A 135 -3.90 -16.45 7.37
C TYR A 135 -2.43 -16.19 7.71
N THR A 136 -1.67 -17.21 8.11
CA THR A 136 -0.25 -17.04 8.47
C THR A 136 0.69 -17.09 7.27
N LEU A 137 0.21 -17.49 6.09
CA LEU A 137 1.05 -17.77 4.95
C LEU A 137 1.31 -16.54 4.05
N LEU A 138 2.58 -16.41 3.67
CA LEU A 138 3.07 -15.42 2.71
C LEU A 138 3.71 -16.15 1.53
N GLU A 139 3.60 -15.58 0.34
CA GLU A 139 4.23 -16.11 -0.87
C GLU A 139 5.13 -15.09 -1.57
N GLU A 140 6.16 -15.61 -2.23
CA GLU A 140 7.01 -14.83 -3.13
C GLU A 140 6.35 -14.74 -4.51
N VAL A 141 6.30 -13.52 -5.07
CA VAL A 141 5.75 -13.26 -6.40
C VAL A 141 6.67 -12.36 -7.22
N PRO A 142 6.72 -12.52 -8.58
CA PRO A 142 7.59 -11.73 -9.45
C PRO A 142 6.92 -10.44 -9.95
N PHE A 143 5.99 -9.88 -9.18
CA PHE A 143 5.24 -8.69 -9.59
C PHE A 143 4.84 -7.83 -8.39
N PHE A 144 4.56 -6.57 -8.67
CA PHE A 144 4.09 -5.58 -7.72
C PHE A 144 2.56 -5.50 -7.69
N GLU A 145 2.00 -5.32 -6.50
CA GLU A 145 0.57 -5.05 -6.31
C GLU A 145 0.43 -3.78 -5.44
N GLY A 146 -0.20 -2.75 -6.02
CA GLY A 146 -0.19 -1.39 -5.46
C GLY A 146 -1.23 -1.14 -4.36
N LEU A 147 -2.07 -2.11 -3.98
CA LEU A 147 -3.18 -1.92 -3.03
C LEU A 147 -2.76 -2.23 -1.58
N GLY A 148 -1.93 -1.37 -1.02
CA GLY A 148 -1.32 -1.56 0.29
C GLY A 148 0.00 -2.34 0.19
N TRP A 149 1.08 -1.70 0.55
CA TRP A 149 2.43 -2.26 0.44
C TRP A 149 3.42 -1.57 1.37
N CYS A 150 4.46 -2.28 1.74
CA CYS A 150 5.58 -1.70 2.47
C CYS A 150 6.84 -1.70 1.62
N ALA A 151 7.74 -0.76 1.91
CA ALA A 151 9.08 -0.71 1.36
C ALA A 151 10.06 -0.14 2.39
N PHE A 152 11.29 -0.62 2.35
CA PHE A 152 12.40 0.02 3.01
C PHE A 152 12.86 1.25 2.23
N LYS A 153 13.62 2.13 2.86
CA LYS A 153 14.19 3.31 2.21
C LYS A 153 15.03 2.94 0.99
N GLU A 154 15.82 1.89 1.09
CA GLU A 154 16.64 1.39 -0.02
C GLU A 154 15.78 0.94 -1.21
N ASN A 155 14.63 0.28 -0.97
CA ASN A 155 13.68 -0.07 -2.02
C ASN A 155 13.12 1.19 -2.71
N TRP A 156 12.77 2.21 -1.92
CA TRP A 156 12.29 3.49 -2.44
C TRP A 156 13.33 4.13 -3.37
N GLU A 157 14.59 4.22 -2.94
CA GLU A 157 15.66 4.88 -3.67
C GLU A 157 16.06 4.14 -4.95
N VAL A 158 16.11 2.80 -4.94
CA VAL A 158 16.57 2.02 -6.10
C VAL A 158 15.45 1.73 -7.11
N CYS A 159 14.21 1.62 -6.68
CA CYS A 159 13.08 1.21 -7.52
C CYS A 159 12.04 2.31 -7.66
N TYR A 160 11.27 2.57 -6.59
CA TYR A 160 10.03 3.34 -6.67
C TYR A 160 10.24 4.78 -7.11
N GLN A 161 11.22 5.47 -6.53
CA GLN A 161 11.49 6.87 -6.86
C GLN A 161 11.86 7.06 -8.33
N ARG A 162 12.57 6.09 -8.91
CA ARG A 162 12.97 6.09 -10.31
C ARG A 162 11.80 5.73 -11.23
N ALA A 163 11.09 4.65 -10.90
CA ALA A 163 9.99 4.14 -11.72
C ALA A 163 8.75 5.05 -11.67
N TRP A 164 8.54 5.81 -10.59
CA TRP A 164 7.29 6.54 -10.33
C TRP A 164 6.82 7.39 -11.51
N TRP A 165 7.75 8.08 -12.18
CA TRP A 165 7.48 9.01 -13.28
C TRP A 165 7.88 8.49 -14.66
N ASP A 166 8.59 7.37 -14.74
CA ASP A 166 9.09 6.82 -15.99
C ASP A 166 8.06 5.86 -16.62
N GLU A 167 7.34 6.35 -17.62
CA GLU A 167 6.33 5.57 -18.33
C GLU A 167 6.90 4.71 -19.48
N SER A 168 8.20 4.78 -19.76
CA SER A 168 8.81 4.11 -20.90
C SER A 168 8.64 2.60 -20.87
N LEU A 169 8.90 1.98 -19.70
CA LEU A 169 8.76 0.53 -19.50
C LEU A 169 7.29 0.10 -19.45
N ALA A 170 6.41 0.89 -18.82
CA ALA A 170 4.98 0.58 -18.78
C ALA A 170 4.36 0.58 -20.18
N LYS A 171 4.71 1.55 -21.01
CA LYS A 171 4.33 1.57 -22.43
C LYS A 171 4.85 0.36 -23.19
N LYS A 172 6.14 0.00 -22.99
CA LYS A 172 6.79 -1.13 -23.65
C LYS A 172 6.11 -2.47 -23.33
N TYR A 173 5.81 -2.73 -22.06
CA TYR A 173 5.37 -4.04 -21.61
C TYR A 173 3.87 -4.22 -21.55
N TYR A 174 3.10 -3.15 -21.27
CA TYR A 174 1.68 -3.24 -20.94
C TYR A 174 0.80 -2.32 -21.80
N ASN A 175 1.40 -1.41 -22.58
CA ASN A 175 0.67 -0.32 -23.24
C ASN A 175 -0.23 0.45 -22.25
N ALA A 176 0.29 0.71 -21.05
CA ALA A 176 -0.42 1.28 -19.94
C ALA A 176 0.29 2.53 -19.39
N TYR A 177 -0.42 3.27 -18.56
CA TYR A 177 0.04 4.50 -17.92
C TYR A 177 -0.37 4.47 -16.44
N GLY A 178 0.44 5.06 -15.59
CA GLY A 178 0.20 5.13 -14.16
C GLY A 178 1.43 4.71 -13.36
N TRP A 179 1.54 5.19 -12.14
CA TRP A 179 2.69 4.89 -11.28
C TRP A 179 2.81 3.40 -10.97
N ASP A 180 1.68 2.74 -10.73
CA ASP A 180 1.56 1.32 -10.45
C ASP A 180 2.05 0.45 -11.62
N TRP A 181 1.65 0.80 -12.86
CA TRP A 181 2.15 0.17 -14.07
C TRP A 181 3.63 0.42 -14.32
N ASN A 182 4.13 1.61 -13.96
CA ASN A 182 5.57 1.93 -14.06
C ASN A 182 6.39 1.06 -13.10
N VAL A 183 5.96 0.96 -11.84
CA VAL A 183 6.60 0.10 -10.83
C VAL A 183 6.51 -1.37 -11.24
N GLN A 184 5.35 -1.83 -11.71
CA GLN A 184 5.16 -3.19 -12.21
C GLN A 184 6.09 -3.50 -13.40
N ALA A 185 6.24 -2.56 -14.31
CA ALA A 185 7.14 -2.72 -15.46
C ALA A 185 8.61 -2.76 -15.03
N TYR A 186 9.00 -1.98 -14.04
CA TYR A 186 10.33 -2.03 -13.44
C TYR A 186 10.58 -3.39 -12.78
N PHE A 187 9.62 -3.93 -12.03
CA PHE A 187 9.72 -5.27 -11.44
C PHE A 187 10.00 -6.33 -12.49
N ARG A 188 9.25 -6.28 -13.60
CA ARG A 188 9.43 -7.20 -14.72
C ARG A 188 10.79 -7.07 -15.39
N ASP A 189 11.24 -5.83 -15.64
CA ASP A 189 12.49 -5.57 -16.36
C ASP A 189 13.73 -5.91 -15.52
N SER A 190 13.64 -5.75 -14.19
CA SER A 190 14.72 -5.98 -13.24
C SER A 190 14.62 -7.30 -12.48
N GLU A 191 13.72 -8.20 -12.88
CA GLU A 191 13.46 -9.48 -12.22
C GLU A 191 13.25 -9.37 -10.70
N CYS A 192 12.62 -8.28 -10.27
CA CYS A 192 12.35 -8.01 -8.87
C CYS A 192 11.29 -8.96 -8.32
N LYS A 193 11.34 -9.15 -6.99
CA LYS A 193 10.40 -9.98 -6.26
C LYS A 193 9.67 -9.17 -5.21
N ALA A 194 8.42 -9.56 -4.96
CA ALA A 194 7.62 -9.10 -3.84
C ALA A 194 7.26 -10.26 -2.91
N LEU A 195 6.99 -9.96 -1.67
CA LEU A 195 6.40 -10.86 -0.69
C LEU A 195 5.00 -10.38 -0.36
N ARG A 196 3.99 -11.27 -0.37
CA ARG A 196 2.60 -10.89 -0.08
C ARG A 196 1.86 -11.97 0.71
N PRO A 197 0.79 -11.64 1.45
CA PRO A 197 -0.04 -12.62 2.10
C PRO A 197 -0.91 -13.40 1.11
N LEU A 198 -1.19 -14.68 1.39
CA LEU A 198 -2.17 -15.47 0.62
C LEU A 198 -3.61 -14.95 0.81
N ILE A 199 -3.89 -14.33 1.94
CA ILE A 199 -5.20 -13.72 2.26
C ILE A 199 -4.96 -12.26 2.57
N ASN A 200 -5.69 -11.39 1.89
CA ASN A 200 -5.49 -9.95 1.92
C ASN A 200 -5.58 -9.35 3.32
N ARG A 201 -4.76 -8.32 3.58
CA ARG A 201 -4.79 -7.48 4.78
C ARG A 201 -5.37 -6.10 4.52
N THR A 202 -5.64 -5.80 3.25
CA THR A 202 -6.40 -4.63 2.83
C THR A 202 -7.56 -5.06 1.94
N GLN A 203 -8.68 -4.34 2.02
CA GLN A 203 -9.80 -4.46 1.11
C GLN A 203 -10.09 -3.10 0.51
N HIS A 204 -10.14 -3.02 -0.81
CA HIS A 204 -10.51 -1.80 -1.51
C HIS A 204 -12.02 -1.53 -1.28
N ASN A 205 -12.35 -0.39 -0.66
CA ASN A 205 -13.73 0.04 -0.36
C ASN A 205 -14.24 1.12 -1.31
N GLY A 206 -13.38 1.66 -2.16
CA GLY A 206 -13.65 2.79 -3.06
C GLY A 206 -14.53 2.46 -4.25
N ARG A 207 -15.76 2.01 -4.00
CA ARG A 207 -16.73 1.60 -5.03
C ARG A 207 -17.21 2.75 -5.91
N VAL A 208 -17.34 3.95 -5.35
CA VAL A 208 -17.90 5.13 -6.03
C VAL A 208 -16.96 6.32 -5.89
N GLY A 209 -16.85 7.11 -6.98
CA GLY A 209 -16.03 8.34 -6.96
C GLY A 209 -14.53 8.11 -7.03
N GLY A 210 -14.08 6.91 -7.30
CA GLY A 210 -12.67 6.60 -7.55
C GLY A 210 -12.22 7.10 -8.93
N THR A 211 -10.94 7.38 -9.06
CA THR A 211 -10.35 7.84 -10.33
C THR A 211 -10.26 6.71 -11.34
N CYS A 212 -9.97 5.49 -10.89
CA CYS A 212 -9.72 4.33 -11.73
C CYS A 212 -10.74 3.20 -11.53
N CYS A 213 -11.65 3.30 -10.57
CA CYS A 213 -12.56 2.24 -10.21
C CYS A 213 -14.03 2.65 -10.45
N THR A 214 -14.70 1.99 -11.38
CA THR A 214 -16.16 2.10 -11.51
C THR A 214 -16.86 1.12 -10.57
N PRO A 215 -18.16 1.34 -10.20
CA PRO A 215 -18.91 0.39 -9.40
C PRO A 215 -18.91 -1.03 -9.96
N GLN A 216 -19.06 -1.18 -11.29
CA GLN A 216 -19.04 -2.48 -11.94
C GLN A 216 -17.68 -3.18 -11.85
N HIS A 217 -16.59 -2.41 -11.99
CA HIS A 217 -15.24 -2.93 -11.83
C HIS A 217 -14.99 -3.36 -10.39
N HIS A 218 -15.37 -2.54 -9.40
CA HIS A 218 -15.26 -2.85 -8.00
C HIS A 218 -16.00 -4.15 -7.63
N ASP A 219 -17.29 -4.24 -8.01
CA ASP A 219 -18.15 -5.37 -7.67
C ASP A 219 -17.67 -6.68 -8.31
N LYS A 220 -16.99 -6.60 -9.45
CA LYS A 220 -16.43 -7.77 -10.14
C LYS A 220 -15.05 -8.20 -9.61
N HIS A 221 -14.18 -7.25 -9.29
CA HIS A 221 -12.75 -7.52 -9.09
C HIS A 221 -12.26 -7.33 -7.65
N TYR A 222 -12.91 -6.49 -6.84
CA TYR A 222 -12.48 -6.22 -5.47
C TYR A 222 -13.43 -6.80 -4.42
N ALA A 223 -14.74 -6.56 -4.55
CA ALA A 223 -15.71 -7.00 -3.55
C ALA A 223 -15.69 -8.51 -3.26
N PRO A 224 -15.45 -9.41 -4.24
CA PRO A 224 -15.42 -10.86 -3.99
C PRO A 224 -14.11 -11.36 -3.34
N LEU A 225 -13.08 -10.51 -3.23
CA LEU A 225 -11.78 -10.96 -2.76
C LEU A 225 -11.81 -11.26 -1.25
N LYS A 226 -11.24 -12.40 -0.89
CA LYS A 226 -11.10 -12.80 0.50
C LYS A 226 -10.06 -11.93 1.20
N TRP A 227 -10.40 -11.42 2.38
CA TRP A 227 -9.50 -10.69 3.24
C TRP A 227 -9.73 -11.04 4.71
N ASN A 228 -8.74 -10.78 5.57
CA ASN A 228 -8.84 -11.06 7.00
C ASN A 228 -9.71 -10.00 7.69
N GLN A 229 -10.84 -10.40 8.25
CA GLN A 229 -11.78 -9.49 8.91
C GLN A 229 -11.77 -9.61 10.44
N THR A 230 -11.27 -10.68 10.97
CA THR A 230 -11.52 -11.04 12.38
C THR A 230 -10.28 -11.45 13.16
N GLU A 231 -9.27 -12.02 12.50
CA GLU A 231 -8.13 -12.61 13.19
C GLU A 231 -6.97 -11.63 13.31
N ARG A 232 -6.34 -11.61 14.47
CA ARG A 232 -5.10 -10.90 14.69
C ARG A 232 -3.93 -11.88 14.69
N ILE A 233 -3.13 -11.84 13.62
CA ILE A 233 -1.97 -12.69 13.42
C ILE A 233 -0.71 -11.87 13.64
N THR A 234 0.26 -12.43 14.34
CA THR A 234 1.55 -11.77 14.61
C THR A 234 2.75 -12.55 14.12
N GLU A 235 2.54 -13.81 13.73
CA GLU A 235 3.59 -14.69 13.22
C GLU A 235 3.23 -15.20 11.84
N PHE A 236 4.16 -15.09 10.88
CA PHE A 236 3.94 -15.44 9.50
C PHE A 236 5.01 -16.39 8.98
N LYS A 237 4.67 -17.14 7.93
CA LYS A 237 5.55 -18.14 7.30
C LYS A 237 5.59 -17.90 5.79
N ILE A 238 6.79 -17.90 5.25
CA ILE A 238 6.98 -17.80 3.80
C ILE A 238 6.90 -19.20 3.20
N ILE A 239 6.06 -19.36 2.19
CA ILE A 239 6.04 -20.55 1.33
C ILE A 239 6.76 -20.25 0.02
N GLY A 240 7.53 -21.23 -0.49
CA GLY A 240 8.18 -21.12 -1.79
C GLY A 240 7.18 -21.07 -2.94
N VAL A 241 7.63 -20.59 -4.10
CA VAL A 241 6.86 -20.64 -5.35
C VAL A 241 6.54 -22.11 -5.65
N GLY A 242 5.26 -22.52 -5.49
CA GLY A 242 4.83 -23.91 -5.71
C GLY A 242 4.22 -24.61 -4.50
N GLY A 243 4.17 -23.99 -3.33
CA GLY A 243 3.45 -24.51 -2.16
C GLY A 243 4.27 -25.33 -1.16
N ASP A 244 5.57 -25.52 -1.39
CA ASP A 244 6.43 -26.14 -0.38
C ASP A 244 6.84 -25.10 0.69
N THR A 245 6.61 -25.45 1.96
CA THR A 245 7.10 -24.66 3.09
C THR A 245 8.63 -24.71 3.09
N ALA A 246 9.26 -23.67 2.56
CA ALA A 246 10.70 -23.54 2.68
C ALA A 246 11.01 -22.90 4.03
N ASP A 247 11.64 -23.67 4.93
CA ASP A 247 12.34 -23.17 6.12
C ASP A 247 13.47 -22.20 5.68
N ARG A 248 13.11 -20.99 5.29
CA ARG A 248 14.04 -19.95 4.82
C ARG A 248 14.12 -18.74 5.77
N VAL A 249 13.93 -18.97 7.04
CA VAL A 249 14.31 -18.00 8.07
C VAL A 249 15.41 -18.63 8.92
N LYS A 250 16.63 -18.53 8.46
CA LYS A 250 17.84 -18.65 9.28
C LYS A 250 18.76 -17.49 9.00
#